data_c80e929d807625e21d6f4f4ca8bd3eb2
#
_entry.id   c80e929d807625e21d6f4f4ca8bd3eb2
#
_cell.length_a   1.000
_cell.length_b   1.000
_cell.length_c   1.000
_cell.angle_alpha   90.00
_cell.angle_beta   90.00
_cell.angle_gamma   90.00
#
_symmetry.space_group_name_H-M   'P 1'
#
loop_
_entity.id
_entity.type
_entity.pdbx_description
1 polymer ?
#
loop_
_entity_poly.entity_id
_entity_poly.type
_entity_poly.pdbx_seq_one_letter_code
_entity_poly.pdbx_strand_id
1 'polypeptide(L)'
;MKKWLTWLFTLSLGLTLLLAGCTLTEKKEITGEPLDFTVVPAEDVPDELKTILEANKESEMMISYRIGDYLYIIRGYGKQETGGCSIAVDQLILAEVGIHFSSTLMGPDAGEEIPKEPSCPYVVVKLPWLEQEVFFD
;
A
#
# COMPACT_ATOMS: atom_id res chain seq x y z
N MET A 1 -26.53 -54.79 30.43
CA MET A 1 -25.92 -54.84 29.09
C MET A 1 -26.32 -53.70 28.16
N LYS A 2 -27.40 -53.01 28.39
CA LYS A 2 -27.82 -51.89 27.54
C LYS A 2 -27.23 -50.54 27.93
N LYS A 3 -26.52 -50.44 29.03
CA LYS A 3 -25.91 -49.17 29.51
C LYS A 3 -24.54 -48.86 28.90
N TRP A 4 -23.92 -49.82 28.25
CA TRP A 4 -22.61 -49.63 27.63
C TRP A 4 -22.67 -48.96 26.24
N LEU A 5 -23.75 -49.18 25.55
CA LEU A 5 -23.96 -48.61 24.22
C LEU A 5 -24.27 -47.11 24.26
N THR A 6 -24.88 -46.62 25.34
CA THR A 6 -25.17 -45.21 25.52
C THR A 6 -23.92 -44.41 25.92
N TRP A 7 -22.94 -45.04 26.54
CA TRP A 7 -21.69 -44.39 26.94
C TRP A 7 -20.73 -44.18 25.75
N LEU A 8 -20.76 -45.11 24.81
CA LEU A 8 -19.95 -44.99 23.58
C LEU A 8 -20.49 -43.93 22.62
N PHE A 9 -21.76 -43.65 22.63
CA PHE A 9 -22.39 -42.65 21.81
C PHE A 9 -22.15 -41.21 22.29
N THR A 10 -22.02 -41.03 23.60
CA THR A 10 -21.76 -39.71 24.19
C THR A 10 -20.30 -39.30 24.07
N LEU A 11 -19.37 -40.23 23.91
CA LEU A 11 -17.94 -39.91 23.73
C LEU A 11 -17.60 -39.53 22.29
N SER A 12 -18.41 -39.96 21.32
CA SER A 12 -18.22 -39.65 19.91
C SER A 12 -18.69 -38.25 19.52
N LEU A 13 -19.59 -37.66 20.29
CA LEU A 13 -20.13 -36.33 19.98
C LEU A 13 -19.29 -35.19 20.55
N GLY A 14 -18.33 -35.48 21.41
CA GLY A 14 -17.46 -34.47 22.01
C GLY A 14 -16.19 -34.12 21.22
N LEU A 15 -15.87 -34.89 20.17
CA LEU A 15 -14.61 -34.76 19.47
C LEU A 15 -14.69 -34.01 18.13
N THR A 16 -15.88 -33.58 17.71
CA THR A 16 -16.06 -32.89 16.43
C THR A 16 -16.18 -31.37 16.52
N LEU A 17 -15.98 -30.79 17.70
CA LEU A 17 -16.13 -29.32 17.88
C LEU A 17 -14.82 -28.54 17.99
N LEU A 18 -13.68 -29.12 17.61
CA LEU A 18 -12.36 -28.46 17.75
C LEU A 18 -11.71 -28.08 16.45
N LEU A 19 -12.46 -27.95 15.35
CA LEU A 19 -11.91 -27.53 14.06
C LEU A 19 -12.55 -26.26 13.48
N ALA A 20 -13.07 -25.38 14.32
CA ALA A 20 -13.52 -24.07 13.89
C ALA A 20 -12.54 -22.96 14.32
N GLY A 21 -11.26 -23.17 14.05
CA GLY A 21 -10.23 -22.16 14.22
C GLY A 21 -9.73 -21.64 12.87
N CYS A 22 -10.65 -21.29 11.96
CA CYS A 22 -10.30 -20.45 10.85
C CYS A 22 -10.22 -19.01 11.36
N THR A 23 -9.05 -18.60 11.80
CA THR A 23 -8.73 -17.19 11.93
C THR A 23 -8.70 -16.62 10.51
N LEU A 24 -9.85 -16.18 10.05
CA LEU A 24 -9.92 -15.25 8.93
C LEU A 24 -9.30 -13.94 9.41
N THR A 25 -8.05 -13.74 9.10
CA THR A 25 -7.44 -12.42 9.14
C THR A 25 -8.13 -11.61 8.05
N GLU A 26 -9.27 -11.04 8.39
CA GLU A 26 -9.87 -10.03 7.53
C GLU A 26 -8.91 -8.84 7.49
N LYS A 27 -8.25 -8.67 6.35
CA LYS A 27 -7.58 -7.43 6.03
C LYS A 27 -8.68 -6.37 6.02
N LYS A 28 -8.70 -5.53 7.06
CA LYS A 28 -9.69 -4.48 7.19
C LYS A 28 -9.59 -3.56 5.98
N GLU A 29 -10.55 -3.67 5.08
CA GLU A 29 -10.63 -2.81 3.91
C GLU A 29 -10.98 -1.41 4.38
N ILE A 30 -10.08 -0.45 4.09
CA ILE A 30 -10.30 0.95 4.42
C ILE A 30 -11.19 1.53 3.34
N THR A 31 -12.37 1.99 3.75
CA THR A 31 -13.34 2.62 2.87
C THR A 31 -13.33 4.14 3.06
N GLY A 32 -13.48 4.86 1.97
CA GLY A 32 -13.53 6.32 1.99
C GLY A 32 -13.95 6.87 0.64
N GLU A 33 -13.93 8.17 0.52
CA GLU A 33 -14.29 8.92 -0.68
C GLU A 33 -13.05 9.06 -1.58
N PRO A 34 -13.11 8.62 -2.86
CA PRO A 34 -11.98 8.81 -3.77
C PRO A 34 -11.63 10.29 -3.93
N LEU A 35 -10.35 10.60 -3.90
CA LEU A 35 -9.83 11.93 -4.13
C LEU A 35 -9.28 12.05 -5.54
N ASP A 36 -9.61 13.16 -6.21
CA ASP A 36 -8.98 13.49 -7.48
C ASP A 36 -7.55 13.94 -7.26
N PHE A 37 -6.64 13.41 -8.04
CA PHE A 37 -5.22 13.74 -7.97
C PHE A 37 -4.58 13.73 -9.35
N THR A 38 -3.42 14.35 -9.45
CA THR A 38 -2.59 14.35 -10.66
C THR A 38 -1.25 13.70 -10.34
N VAL A 39 -0.81 12.78 -11.19
CA VAL A 39 0.57 12.27 -11.13
C VAL A 39 1.47 13.33 -11.76
N VAL A 40 2.46 13.81 -10.99
CA VAL A 40 3.35 14.89 -11.40
C VAL A 40 4.56 14.31 -12.14
N PRO A 41 4.76 14.67 -13.43
CA PRO A 41 5.97 14.27 -14.14
C PRO A 41 7.23 14.85 -13.48
N ALA A 42 8.37 14.19 -13.67
CA ALA A 42 9.63 14.63 -13.05
C ALA A 42 10.00 16.08 -13.36
N GLU A 43 9.76 16.54 -14.59
CA GLU A 43 10.02 17.91 -15.03
C GLU A 43 9.13 18.96 -14.35
N ASP A 44 7.96 18.58 -13.88
CA ASP A 44 6.99 19.47 -13.23
C ASP A 44 7.04 19.45 -11.70
N VAL A 45 7.91 18.63 -11.13
CA VAL A 45 8.10 18.59 -9.68
C VAL A 45 8.70 19.93 -9.21
N PRO A 46 8.10 20.59 -8.20
CA PRO A 46 8.67 21.82 -7.65
C PRO A 46 10.11 21.63 -7.16
N ASP A 47 10.95 22.66 -7.34
CA ASP A 47 12.37 22.59 -6.96
C ASP A 47 12.61 22.20 -5.51
N GLU A 48 11.75 22.65 -4.63
CA GLU A 48 11.76 22.33 -3.21
C GLU A 48 11.63 20.81 -2.97
N LEU A 49 10.74 20.15 -3.70
CA LEU A 49 10.57 18.70 -3.66
C LEU A 49 11.69 17.95 -4.38
N LYS A 50 12.23 18.52 -5.47
CA LYS A 50 13.38 17.93 -6.16
C LYS A 50 14.57 17.76 -5.23
N THR A 51 14.82 18.73 -4.37
CA THR A 51 15.89 18.65 -3.37
C THR A 51 15.67 17.51 -2.40
N ILE A 52 14.44 17.33 -1.93
CA ILE A 52 14.07 16.24 -1.02
C ILE A 52 14.22 14.88 -1.72
N LEU A 53 13.75 14.78 -2.97
CA LEU A 53 13.84 13.56 -3.77
C LEU A 53 15.29 13.15 -4.00
N GLU A 54 16.15 14.06 -4.44
CA GLU A 54 17.56 13.78 -4.70
C GLU A 54 18.32 13.33 -3.44
N ALA A 55 17.95 13.91 -2.28
CA ALA A 55 18.58 13.55 -1.02
C ALA A 55 18.15 12.16 -0.49
N ASN A 56 16.98 11.67 -0.87
CA ASN A 56 16.35 10.50 -0.23
C ASN A 56 15.99 9.36 -1.20
N LYS A 57 16.17 9.51 -2.50
CA LYS A 57 15.69 8.56 -3.51
C LYS A 57 16.21 7.13 -3.37
N GLU A 58 17.40 6.95 -2.79
CA GLU A 58 17.98 5.63 -2.58
C GLU A 58 17.33 4.89 -1.40
N SER A 59 16.59 5.60 -0.57
CA SER A 59 15.84 5.06 0.56
C SER A 59 14.36 5.04 0.26
N GLU A 60 13.60 4.26 1.01
CA GLU A 60 12.16 4.28 0.95
C GLU A 60 11.63 5.66 1.38
N MET A 61 10.70 6.22 0.61
CA MET A 61 10.09 7.51 0.92
C MET A 61 8.58 7.38 1.10
N MET A 62 8.07 7.95 2.18
CA MET A 62 6.65 8.12 2.46
C MET A 62 6.50 9.54 3.01
N ILE A 63 6.29 10.49 2.11
CA ILE A 63 6.36 11.93 2.44
C ILE A 63 5.07 12.60 1.98
N SER A 64 4.49 13.41 2.84
CA SER A 64 3.45 14.36 2.50
C SER A 64 3.98 15.78 2.72
N TYR A 65 3.73 16.67 1.78
CA TYR A 65 4.31 18.01 1.80
C TYR A 65 3.34 19.04 1.21
N ARG A 66 3.12 20.14 1.93
CA ARG A 66 2.28 21.22 1.44
C ARG A 66 3.09 22.29 0.73
N ILE A 67 2.65 22.67 -0.46
CA ILE A 67 3.16 23.87 -1.16
C ILE A 67 1.96 24.70 -1.60
N GLY A 68 1.79 25.86 -0.99
CA GLY A 68 0.65 26.74 -1.29
C GLY A 68 -0.69 26.04 -1.00
N ASP A 69 -1.54 25.99 -2.01
CA ASP A 69 -2.87 25.37 -1.93
C ASP A 69 -2.90 23.90 -2.31
N TYR A 70 -1.73 23.26 -2.40
CA TYR A 70 -1.62 21.89 -2.84
C TYR A 70 -0.90 20.99 -1.83
N LEU A 71 -1.37 19.77 -1.76
CA LEU A 71 -0.72 18.66 -1.06
C LEU A 71 0.02 17.80 -2.09
N TYR A 72 1.29 17.53 -1.81
CA TYR A 72 2.10 16.59 -2.58
C TYR A 72 2.35 15.35 -1.73
N ILE A 73 2.13 14.18 -2.32
CA ILE A 73 2.43 12.90 -1.70
C ILE A 73 3.49 12.21 -2.52
N ILE A 74 4.59 11.83 -1.86
CA ILE A 74 5.72 11.15 -2.48
C ILE A 74 5.82 9.75 -1.92
N ARG A 75 5.81 8.76 -2.80
CA ARG A 75 6.09 7.36 -2.46
C ARG A 75 7.30 6.90 -3.27
N GLY A 76 8.36 6.57 -2.58
CA GLY A 76 9.56 5.98 -3.16
C GLY A 76 9.82 4.61 -2.58
N TYR A 77 10.37 3.72 -3.39
CA TYR A 77 10.65 2.34 -2.99
C TYR A 77 12.12 2.06 -2.76
N GLY A 78 12.94 3.13 -2.81
CA GLY A 78 14.38 3.00 -2.64
C GLY A 78 15.07 2.38 -3.85
N LYS A 79 16.34 2.09 -3.69
CA LYS A 79 17.18 1.55 -4.75
C LYS A 79 16.76 0.12 -5.10
N GLN A 80 16.45 -0.10 -6.37
CA GLN A 80 16.20 -1.42 -6.96
C GLN A 80 17.43 -1.85 -7.75
N GLU A 81 17.70 -3.14 -7.80
CA GLU A 81 18.87 -3.71 -8.50
C GLU A 81 18.77 -3.55 -10.01
N THR A 82 17.57 -3.44 -10.54
CA THR A 82 17.30 -3.30 -11.98
C THR A 82 16.43 -2.10 -12.28
N GLY A 83 16.49 -1.62 -13.53
CA GLY A 83 15.55 -0.66 -14.07
C GLY A 83 14.24 -1.30 -14.53
N GLY A 84 13.40 -0.54 -15.19
CA GLY A 84 12.11 -1.00 -15.74
C GLY A 84 11.00 -1.14 -14.70
N CYS A 85 11.22 -0.69 -13.48
CA CYS A 85 10.19 -0.66 -12.44
C CYS A 85 9.23 0.51 -12.67
N SER A 86 7.96 0.28 -12.37
CA SER A 86 6.91 1.30 -12.40
C SER A 86 6.08 1.24 -11.11
N ILE A 87 5.34 2.30 -10.83
CA ILE A 87 4.52 2.40 -9.63
C ILE A 87 3.08 2.68 -10.06
N ALA A 88 2.16 1.83 -9.61
CA ALA A 88 0.74 2.08 -9.73
C ALA A 88 0.22 2.71 -8.44
N VAL A 89 -0.54 3.79 -8.55
CA VAL A 89 -1.31 4.33 -7.43
C VAL A 89 -2.63 3.58 -7.39
N ASP A 90 -2.80 2.76 -6.36
CA ASP A 90 -3.97 1.88 -6.24
C ASP A 90 -5.16 2.62 -5.65
N GLN A 91 -4.93 3.40 -4.60
CA GLN A 91 -5.95 4.19 -3.93
C GLN A 91 -5.41 5.52 -3.41
N LEU A 92 -6.24 6.54 -3.53
CA LEU A 92 -6.10 7.79 -2.79
C LEU A 92 -7.50 8.20 -2.35
N ILE A 93 -7.80 8.01 -1.08
CA ILE A 93 -9.13 8.18 -0.52
C ILE A 93 -9.10 9.03 0.74
N LEU A 94 -10.18 9.78 0.96
CA LEU A 94 -10.44 10.44 2.23
C LEU A 94 -11.34 9.53 3.08
N ALA A 95 -10.75 8.93 4.09
CA ALA A 95 -11.44 8.09 5.06
C ALA A 95 -11.77 8.87 6.32
N GLU A 96 -12.43 8.23 7.28
CA GLU A 96 -12.83 8.84 8.54
C GLU A 96 -11.64 9.40 9.34
N VAL A 97 -10.49 8.73 9.29
CA VAL A 97 -9.30 9.06 10.08
C VAL A 97 -8.26 9.88 9.32
N GLY A 98 -8.42 10.09 8.01
CA GLY A 98 -7.47 10.83 7.20
C GLY A 98 -7.40 10.38 5.75
N ILE A 99 -6.34 10.81 5.07
CA ILE A 99 -6.08 10.46 3.68
C ILE A 99 -5.31 9.15 3.65
N HIS A 100 -5.82 8.15 2.93
CA HIS A 100 -5.13 6.88 2.72
C HIS A 100 -4.60 6.79 1.30
N PHE A 101 -3.31 6.55 1.20
CA PHE A 101 -2.59 6.38 -0.05
C PHE A 101 -2.04 4.95 -0.12
N SER A 102 -2.36 4.24 -1.19
CA SER A 102 -1.75 2.95 -1.46
C SER A 102 -1.21 2.86 -2.87
N SER A 103 -0.12 2.15 -3.02
CA SER A 103 0.56 1.97 -4.29
C SER A 103 1.19 0.59 -4.39
N THR A 104 1.51 0.19 -5.62
CA THR A 104 2.19 -1.08 -5.90
C THR A 104 3.39 -0.83 -6.78
N LEU A 105 4.53 -1.35 -6.36
CA LEU A 105 5.73 -1.41 -7.20
C LEU A 105 5.61 -2.58 -8.15
N MET A 106 5.74 -2.30 -9.45
CA MET A 106 5.72 -3.31 -10.51
C MET A 106 7.11 -3.43 -11.13
N GLY A 107 7.58 -4.65 -11.30
CA GLY A 107 8.81 -4.92 -12.03
C GLY A 107 8.60 -4.82 -13.55
N PRO A 108 9.68 -5.03 -14.33
CA PRO A 108 9.58 -5.05 -15.79
C PRO A 108 8.58 -6.10 -16.28
N ASP A 109 7.88 -5.81 -17.38
CA ASP A 109 6.93 -6.74 -17.96
C ASP A 109 7.64 -8.00 -18.48
N ALA A 110 6.91 -9.12 -18.46
CA ALA A 110 7.41 -10.40 -18.94
C ALA A 110 7.73 -10.30 -20.45
N GLY A 111 8.97 -10.62 -20.84
CA GLY A 111 9.44 -10.54 -22.21
C GLY A 111 10.15 -9.26 -22.59
N GLU A 112 10.16 -8.24 -21.73
CA GLU A 112 11.00 -7.07 -21.90
C GLU A 112 12.45 -7.35 -21.47
N GLU A 113 13.39 -6.71 -22.15
CA GLU A 113 14.78 -6.68 -21.69
C GLU A 113 14.87 -5.96 -20.35
N ILE A 114 15.36 -6.66 -19.32
CA ILE A 114 15.52 -6.06 -18.00
C ILE A 114 16.78 -5.21 -18.01
N PRO A 115 16.65 -3.86 -17.83
CA PRO A 115 17.81 -2.99 -17.68
C PRO A 115 18.66 -3.44 -16.48
N LYS A 116 19.95 -3.63 -16.68
CA LYS A 116 20.88 -4.08 -15.63
C LYS A 116 21.31 -2.97 -14.67
N GLU A 117 20.97 -1.73 -14.98
CA GLU A 117 21.33 -0.59 -14.14
C GLU A 117 20.36 -0.42 -12.98
N PRO A 118 20.86 -0.10 -11.77
CA PRO A 118 20.00 0.20 -10.64
C PRO A 118 19.07 1.37 -10.92
N SER A 119 17.90 1.37 -10.31
CA SER A 119 16.93 2.46 -10.39
C SER A 119 16.38 2.81 -9.01
N CYS A 120 15.88 4.03 -8.88
CA CYS A 120 15.22 4.50 -7.67
C CYS A 120 13.80 4.96 -8.03
N PRO A 121 12.83 4.03 -8.15
CA PRO A 121 11.48 4.39 -8.56
C PRO A 121 10.75 5.18 -7.47
N TYR A 122 10.09 6.24 -7.88
CA TYR A 122 9.21 7.03 -7.03
C TYR A 122 8.04 7.60 -7.82
N VAL A 123 6.97 7.95 -7.13
CA VAL A 123 5.83 8.64 -7.68
C VAL A 123 5.53 9.88 -6.84
N VAL A 124 5.17 10.96 -7.50
CA VAL A 124 4.70 12.19 -6.88
C VAL A 124 3.27 12.43 -7.33
N VAL A 125 2.35 12.56 -6.40
CA VAL A 125 0.98 12.94 -6.69
C VAL A 125 0.66 14.29 -6.07
N LYS A 126 -0.22 15.04 -6.73
CA LYS A 126 -0.64 16.37 -6.33
C LYS A 126 -2.16 16.42 -6.24
N LEU A 127 -2.66 16.99 -5.17
CA LEU A 127 -4.10 17.23 -4.97
C LEU A 127 -4.30 18.55 -4.23
N PRO A 128 -5.53 19.11 -4.23
CA PRO A 128 -5.83 20.28 -3.42
C PRO A 128 -5.55 20.03 -1.95
N TRP A 129 -5.08 21.05 -1.25
CA TRP A 129 -4.75 20.93 0.17
C TRP A 129 -5.96 20.49 1.00
N LEU A 130 -5.73 19.48 1.83
CA LEU A 130 -6.65 19.01 2.86
C LEU A 130 -5.91 18.96 4.20
N GLU A 131 -6.54 19.50 5.24
CA GLU A 131 -5.99 19.48 6.60
C GLU A 131 -6.22 18.11 7.25
N GLN A 132 -5.62 17.08 6.67
CA GLN A 132 -5.75 15.68 7.08
C GLN A 132 -4.37 15.02 7.07
N GLU A 133 -4.17 14.09 7.99
CA GLU A 133 -2.96 13.27 8.01
C GLU A 133 -2.99 12.28 6.83
N VAL A 134 -1.82 11.98 6.26
CA VAL A 134 -1.67 11.00 5.18
C VAL A 134 -1.12 9.71 5.76
N PHE A 135 -1.86 8.62 5.52
CA PHE A 135 -1.47 7.26 5.87
C PHE A 135 -1.08 6.51 4.61
N PHE A 136 0.07 5.87 4.67
CA PHE A 136 0.58 5.03 3.58
C PHE A 136 0.30 3.57 3.89
N ASP A 137 -0.48 2.94 3.03
CA ASP A 137 -0.92 1.54 3.17
C ASP A 137 -0.14 0.59 2.25
#